data_5e2864f596945b77c89a924884b8dcda
#
_entry.id   5e2864f596945b77c89a924884b8dcda
#
_cell.length_a   1.000
_cell.length_b   1.000
_cell.length_c   1.000
_cell.angle_alpha   90.00
_cell.angle_beta   90.00
_cell.angle_gamma   90.00
#
_symmetry.space_group_name_H-M   'P 1'
#
loop_
_entity.id
_entity.type
_entity.pdbx_description
1 polymer ?
#
loop_
_entity_poly.entity_id
_entity_poly.type
_entity_poly.pdbx_seq_one_letter_code
_entity_poly.pdbx_strand_id
1 'polypeptide(L)'
;GTQGDSPDAGTFLGRMKRAERGMLPDCSPWTEEITLPSPAPPPCGAEPLSLMFFTRMLFSCLTDADFLDTEAFMDGSPRPEHPAPLDDLWERLQRHISGWFPPQGELNSRRCAVLEQCIRMGKTQPPGLFTLTVPTGGGKTVASLAFALAQARARGLRRIIYVIPYTSIIEQTAQEFRTILGAENVLEHHSNAAYEIDAEATPKTVRLAQAAENWDMPVVVTTAVQFFESLYANRPSQCRKLHNLAGSVILFDEAQLLPLPCLRPCVHAIAQLVQHYGASAVLCTATQPALGPLFAEFLPGRPAVELCPPELCPPESFRRVCFRQAGRLDWDTLSGQLQQHEQVLCVVNSRKSAQEIFTRLSGEGNFHLSTLMYPAHRRAKLEEIRRRLKGGLPCRVISTSLIEAGVDVDFPAVFREEAGLDSILQAAGRCNREGKRPVSESIVTLFRGEAAPPPLFQTAIGVGRKVLEQYDDIASQEAIQAYFHMFLELNGAKAQDKYGILSKIHEDPFPFQSVAERFHMIDSPTRTVYIPLGAGAELVGRLRAGERSRTLFRQLGQYGVSIYEEHFAALDQAGDLERLEDGSAILATLSLYSEETGLSLEADCGKAFFV
;
A
#
# COMPACT_ATOMS: atom_id res chain seq x y z
N GLY A 1 -26.55 -4.30 14.14
CA GLY A 1 -26.42 -5.20 15.27
C GLY A 1 -25.97 -6.58 14.83
N THR A 2 -25.06 -7.21 15.58
CA THR A 2 -24.63 -8.58 15.32
C THR A 2 -25.74 -9.55 15.67
N GLN A 3 -26.12 -10.41 14.73
CA GLN A 3 -27.04 -11.48 14.95
C GLN A 3 -26.27 -12.61 15.66
N GLY A 4 -26.58 -12.87 16.93
CA GLY A 4 -26.21 -14.12 17.59
C GLY A 4 -24.80 -14.32 18.15
N ASP A 5 -23.80 -13.48 17.85
CA ASP A 5 -22.41 -13.74 18.24
C ASP A 5 -22.03 -13.36 19.69
N SER A 6 -22.88 -12.64 20.39
CA SER A 6 -22.61 -12.25 21.78
C SER A 6 -23.90 -12.24 22.58
N PRO A 7 -23.88 -12.76 23.84
CA PRO A 7 -24.99 -12.62 24.77
C PRO A 7 -25.19 -11.16 25.22
N ASP A 8 -24.43 -10.24 24.69
CA ASP A 8 -24.37 -8.86 25.13
C ASP A 8 -25.66 -8.08 24.82
N ALA A 9 -26.03 -7.22 25.74
CA ALA A 9 -27.22 -6.39 25.65
C ALA A 9 -27.32 -5.47 24.42
N GLY A 10 -26.20 -5.29 23.69
CA GLY A 10 -26.11 -4.52 22.45
C GLY A 10 -26.48 -5.28 21.18
N THR A 11 -26.61 -6.60 21.21
CA THR A 11 -26.96 -7.41 20.04
C THR A 11 -28.41 -7.22 19.61
N PHE A 12 -28.74 -7.51 18.35
CA PHE A 12 -30.10 -7.48 17.84
C PHE A 12 -31.05 -8.32 18.70
N LEU A 13 -30.69 -9.58 18.99
CA LEU A 13 -31.49 -10.48 19.84
C LEU A 13 -31.59 -9.98 21.30
N GLY A 14 -30.50 -9.41 21.83
CA GLY A 14 -30.52 -8.80 23.16
C GLY A 14 -31.42 -7.56 23.23
N ARG A 15 -31.48 -6.76 22.18
CA ARG A 15 -32.41 -5.63 22.06
C ARG A 15 -33.85 -6.09 21.88
N MET A 16 -34.10 -7.12 21.06
CA MET A 16 -35.42 -7.72 20.90
C MET A 16 -35.96 -8.24 22.23
N LYS A 17 -35.16 -9.03 22.98
CA LYS A 17 -35.55 -9.52 24.30
C LYS A 17 -35.82 -8.43 25.35
N ARG A 18 -35.17 -7.25 25.20
CA ARG A 18 -35.47 -6.09 26.06
C ARG A 18 -36.74 -5.39 25.61
N ALA A 19 -36.95 -5.26 24.32
CA ALA A 19 -38.15 -4.69 23.74
C ALA A 19 -39.40 -5.51 24.11
N GLU A 20 -39.31 -6.84 24.15
CA GLU A 20 -40.37 -7.74 24.63
C GLU A 20 -40.72 -7.56 26.13
N ARG A 21 -39.81 -6.99 26.93
CA ARG A 21 -40.01 -6.74 28.39
C ARG A 21 -40.44 -5.31 28.70
N GLY A 22 -40.33 -4.39 27.72
CA GLY A 22 -40.72 -2.99 27.86
C GLY A 22 -42.02 -2.66 27.15
N MET A 23 -42.75 -1.68 27.63
CA MET A 23 -43.82 -1.10 26.86
C MET A 23 -43.21 -0.32 25.68
N LEU A 24 -43.30 -0.88 24.47
CA LEU A 24 -43.00 -0.14 23.26
C LEU A 24 -44.15 0.87 23.02
N PRO A 25 -43.86 2.09 22.53
CA PRO A 25 -44.92 2.99 22.05
C PRO A 25 -45.74 2.29 20.99
N ASP A 26 -47.02 2.58 20.95
CA ASP A 26 -47.90 2.07 19.91
C ASP A 26 -47.48 2.64 18.54
N CYS A 27 -46.88 1.80 17.72
CA CYS A 27 -46.44 2.14 16.38
C CYS A 27 -47.45 1.70 15.31
N SER A 28 -48.66 1.23 15.70
CA SER A 28 -49.66 0.77 14.76
C SER A 28 -50.08 1.84 13.73
N PRO A 29 -50.13 3.16 14.04
CA PRO A 29 -50.41 4.18 13.03
C PRO A 29 -49.38 4.21 11.90
N TRP A 30 -48.12 3.93 12.18
CA TRP A 30 -47.07 3.94 11.16
C TRP A 30 -47.22 2.80 10.15
N THR A 31 -47.80 1.67 10.54
CA THR A 31 -48.04 0.55 9.62
C THR A 31 -49.12 0.86 8.57
N GLU A 32 -49.95 1.84 8.83
CA GLU A 32 -50.95 2.32 7.88
C GLU A 32 -50.38 3.36 6.90
N GLU A 33 -49.36 4.12 7.34
CA GLU A 33 -48.68 5.13 6.53
C GLU A 33 -47.58 4.57 5.64
N ILE A 34 -46.97 3.45 6.02
CA ILE A 34 -45.82 2.87 5.32
C ILE A 34 -46.24 1.64 4.55
N THR A 35 -46.25 1.73 3.22
CA THR A 35 -46.34 0.56 2.35
C THR A 35 -44.96 0.00 2.14
N LEU A 36 -44.65 -1.12 2.79
CA LEU A 36 -43.40 -1.82 2.55
C LEU A 36 -43.39 -2.44 1.14
N PRO A 37 -42.36 -2.22 0.33
CA PRO A 37 -42.23 -2.91 -0.95
C PRO A 37 -42.12 -4.43 -0.70
N SER A 38 -42.61 -5.22 -1.64
CA SER A 38 -42.44 -6.66 -1.60
C SER A 38 -40.95 -7.02 -1.49
N PRO A 39 -40.56 -7.96 -0.61
CA PRO A 39 -39.18 -8.35 -0.47
C PRO A 39 -38.64 -8.83 -1.83
N ALA A 40 -37.69 -8.09 -2.39
CA ALA A 40 -36.98 -8.52 -3.58
C ALA A 40 -35.73 -9.32 -3.16
N PRO A 41 -35.37 -10.39 -3.91
CA PRO A 41 -34.15 -11.10 -3.65
C PRO A 41 -32.94 -10.15 -3.78
N PRO A 42 -31.87 -10.35 -2.99
CA PRO A 42 -30.67 -9.55 -3.12
C PRO A 42 -30.13 -9.59 -4.56
N PRO A 43 -29.75 -8.46 -5.15
CA PRO A 43 -29.28 -8.42 -6.54
C PRO A 43 -27.97 -9.20 -6.77
N CYS A 44 -27.24 -9.51 -5.70
CA CYS A 44 -26.04 -10.35 -5.72
C CYS A 44 -26.32 -11.87 -5.58
N GLY A 45 -27.60 -12.28 -5.49
CA GLY A 45 -27.98 -13.66 -5.22
C GLY A 45 -27.86 -14.04 -3.73
N ALA A 46 -27.97 -15.33 -3.43
CA ALA A 46 -27.98 -15.87 -2.06
C ALA A 46 -26.66 -16.56 -1.65
N GLU A 47 -25.61 -16.42 -2.44
CA GLU A 47 -24.30 -16.96 -2.11
C GLU A 47 -23.73 -16.24 -0.87
N PRO A 48 -23.25 -16.96 0.18
CA PRO A 48 -22.86 -16.37 1.46
C PRO A 48 -21.84 -15.23 1.36
N LEU A 49 -20.82 -15.37 0.52
CA LEU A 49 -19.78 -14.35 0.33
C LEU A 49 -20.37 -13.07 -0.26
N SER A 50 -21.23 -13.20 -1.29
CA SER A 50 -21.87 -12.06 -1.93
C SER A 50 -22.91 -11.40 -1.02
N LEU A 51 -23.65 -12.20 -0.26
CA LEU A 51 -24.65 -11.72 0.69
C LEU A 51 -24.02 -10.94 1.86
N MET A 52 -22.92 -11.42 2.39
CA MET A 52 -22.17 -10.70 3.41
C MET A 52 -21.64 -9.36 2.89
N PHE A 53 -21.10 -9.35 1.67
CA PHE A 53 -20.60 -8.14 1.03
C PHE A 53 -21.74 -7.13 0.79
N PHE A 54 -22.87 -7.60 0.30
CA PHE A 54 -24.08 -6.78 0.10
C PHE A 54 -24.59 -6.15 1.40
N THR A 55 -24.63 -6.94 2.49
CA THR A 55 -25.03 -6.42 3.80
C THR A 55 -24.08 -5.32 4.28
N ARG A 56 -22.76 -5.44 4.05
CA ARG A 56 -21.79 -4.38 4.35
C ARG A 56 -22.03 -3.11 3.53
N MET A 57 -22.37 -3.25 2.26
CA MET A 57 -22.67 -2.10 1.40
C MET A 57 -23.93 -1.36 1.87
N LEU A 58 -25.00 -2.08 2.25
CA LEU A 58 -26.20 -1.50 2.84
C LEU A 58 -25.90 -0.80 4.18
N PHE A 59 -25.11 -1.47 5.03
CA PHE A 59 -24.66 -0.89 6.31
C PHE A 59 -23.84 0.39 6.10
N SER A 60 -23.00 0.41 5.06
CA SER A 60 -22.24 1.60 4.69
C SER A 60 -23.16 2.76 4.29
N CYS A 61 -24.17 2.52 3.45
CA CYS A 61 -25.14 3.54 3.07
C CYS A 61 -25.89 4.10 4.29
N LEU A 62 -26.40 3.21 5.14
CA LEU A 62 -27.15 3.60 6.32
C LEU A 62 -26.30 4.41 7.30
N THR A 63 -25.09 3.92 7.57
CA THR A 63 -24.16 4.57 8.50
C THR A 63 -23.75 5.95 7.99
N ASP A 64 -23.41 6.06 6.71
CA ASP A 64 -22.98 7.36 6.16
C ASP A 64 -24.13 8.36 6.11
N ALA A 65 -25.35 7.93 5.77
CA ALA A 65 -26.53 8.77 5.80
C ALA A 65 -26.82 9.31 7.22
N ASP A 66 -26.73 8.46 8.25
CA ASP A 66 -26.93 8.85 9.66
C ASP A 66 -25.89 9.89 10.11
N PHE A 67 -24.62 9.68 9.74
CA PHE A 67 -23.55 10.64 10.05
C PHE A 67 -23.72 11.97 9.31
N LEU A 68 -24.07 11.94 8.02
CA LEU A 68 -24.28 13.15 7.21
C LEU A 68 -25.49 13.96 7.68
N ASP A 69 -26.58 13.29 8.05
CA ASP A 69 -27.77 13.93 8.61
C ASP A 69 -27.48 14.61 9.94
N THR A 70 -26.77 13.91 10.84
CA THR A 70 -26.33 14.46 12.13
C THR A 70 -25.41 15.67 11.94
N GLU A 71 -24.45 15.59 11.01
CA GLU A 71 -23.54 16.69 10.70
C GLU A 71 -24.30 17.90 10.14
N ALA A 72 -25.19 17.67 9.17
CA ALA A 72 -26.01 18.74 8.60
C ALA A 72 -26.90 19.42 9.66
N PHE A 73 -27.42 18.66 10.62
CA PHE A 73 -28.17 19.20 11.75
C PHE A 73 -27.29 20.06 12.67
N MET A 74 -26.08 19.60 12.98
CA MET A 74 -25.16 20.33 13.88
C MET A 74 -24.58 21.59 13.22
N ASP A 75 -24.24 21.52 11.94
CA ASP A 75 -23.63 22.61 11.19
C ASP A 75 -24.67 23.56 10.55
N GLY A 76 -25.94 23.21 10.61
CA GLY A 76 -27.04 23.98 10.02
C GLY A 76 -27.10 23.98 8.48
N SER A 77 -26.24 23.19 7.82
CA SER A 77 -26.19 23.06 6.37
C SER A 77 -25.54 21.73 5.95
N PRO A 78 -25.98 21.13 4.83
CA PRO A 78 -25.31 19.96 4.29
C PRO A 78 -23.90 20.29 3.78
N ARG A 79 -23.06 19.25 3.64
CA ARG A 79 -21.72 19.40 3.02
C ARG A 79 -21.83 20.03 1.63
N PRO A 80 -20.93 20.93 1.27
CA PRO A 80 -20.89 21.48 -0.09
C PRO A 80 -20.63 20.37 -1.11
N GLU A 81 -21.21 20.52 -2.31
CA GLU A 81 -21.01 19.60 -3.43
C GLU A 81 -19.54 19.49 -3.85
N HIS A 82 -19.22 18.45 -4.64
CA HIS A 82 -17.86 18.19 -5.14
C HIS A 82 -17.27 19.39 -5.88
N PRO A 83 -15.94 19.62 -5.78
CA PRO A 83 -15.30 20.80 -6.39
C PRO A 83 -15.34 20.79 -7.91
N ALA A 84 -15.13 19.64 -8.55
CA ALA A 84 -15.10 19.58 -10.02
C ALA A 84 -15.74 18.29 -10.57
N PRO A 85 -16.54 18.40 -11.65
CA PRO A 85 -16.98 17.26 -12.43
C PRO A 85 -15.80 16.51 -13.06
N LEU A 86 -15.97 15.21 -13.35
CA LEU A 86 -14.93 14.41 -14.00
C LEU A 86 -14.56 14.94 -15.40
N ASP A 87 -15.44 15.66 -16.06
CA ASP A 87 -15.17 16.34 -17.34
C ASP A 87 -14.07 17.39 -17.19
N ASP A 88 -14.14 18.21 -16.16
CA ASP A 88 -13.13 19.24 -15.87
C ASP A 88 -11.78 18.59 -15.55
N LEU A 89 -11.80 17.48 -14.79
CA LEU A 89 -10.56 16.73 -14.48
C LEU A 89 -9.93 16.12 -15.74
N TRP A 90 -10.77 15.65 -16.65
CA TRP A 90 -10.32 15.17 -17.96
C TRP A 90 -9.66 16.29 -18.77
N GLU A 91 -10.24 17.47 -18.82
CA GLU A 91 -9.66 18.62 -19.52
C GLU A 91 -8.31 19.06 -18.90
N ARG A 92 -8.21 19.04 -17.57
CA ARG A 92 -6.95 19.31 -16.87
C ARG A 92 -5.87 18.29 -17.24
N LEU A 93 -6.21 16.99 -17.25
CA LEU A 93 -5.30 15.95 -17.71
C LEU A 93 -4.89 16.15 -19.16
N GLN A 94 -5.83 16.41 -20.08
CA GLN A 94 -5.52 16.64 -21.50
C GLN A 94 -4.57 17.83 -21.68
N ARG A 95 -4.77 18.90 -20.93
CA ARG A 95 -3.87 20.07 -20.96
C ARG A 95 -2.48 19.71 -20.45
N HIS A 96 -2.38 18.90 -19.41
CA HIS A 96 -1.09 18.46 -18.86
C HIS A 96 -0.32 17.59 -19.86
N ILE A 97 -0.97 16.60 -20.48
CA ILE A 97 -0.30 15.67 -21.42
C ILE A 97 -0.07 16.26 -22.81
N SER A 98 -0.74 17.35 -23.18
CA SER A 98 -0.61 17.96 -24.51
C SER A 98 0.82 18.35 -24.84
N GLY A 99 1.61 18.78 -23.84
CA GLY A 99 3.02 19.12 -24.00
C GLY A 99 3.96 17.93 -24.26
N TRP A 100 3.45 16.70 -24.18
CA TRP A 100 4.24 15.50 -24.46
C TRP A 100 4.21 15.12 -25.95
N PHE A 101 3.38 15.79 -26.73
CA PHE A 101 3.20 15.54 -28.16
C PHE A 101 3.69 16.74 -29.02
N PRO A 102 4.46 16.47 -30.09
CA PRO A 102 4.98 15.17 -30.52
C PRO A 102 6.10 14.67 -29.58
N PRO A 103 6.18 13.37 -29.31
CA PRO A 103 7.19 12.82 -28.39
C PRO A 103 8.61 12.95 -28.96
N GLN A 104 9.59 13.19 -28.08
CA GLN A 104 11.00 13.24 -28.45
C GLN A 104 11.74 12.00 -27.93
N GLY A 105 12.40 11.29 -28.83
CA GLY A 105 13.15 10.06 -28.53
C GLY A 105 12.27 8.82 -28.40
N GLU A 106 12.90 7.66 -28.53
CA GLU A 106 12.20 6.36 -28.60
C GLU A 106 11.41 6.04 -27.32
N LEU A 107 12.00 6.25 -26.15
CA LEU A 107 11.35 5.97 -24.86
C LEU A 107 10.07 6.79 -24.67
N ASN A 108 10.12 8.09 -24.98
CA ASN A 108 8.95 8.97 -24.86
C ASN A 108 7.89 8.64 -25.91
N SER A 109 8.30 8.25 -27.12
CA SER A 109 7.36 7.76 -28.14
C SER A 109 6.58 6.54 -27.66
N ARG A 110 7.24 5.60 -27.00
CA ARG A 110 6.59 4.42 -26.41
C ARG A 110 5.67 4.80 -25.24
N ARG A 111 6.11 5.70 -24.36
CA ARG A 111 5.25 6.21 -23.26
C ARG A 111 3.98 6.86 -23.78
N CYS A 112 4.10 7.67 -24.83
CA CYS A 112 2.93 8.29 -25.47
C CYS A 112 2.02 7.25 -26.13
N ALA A 113 2.57 6.22 -26.78
CA ALA A 113 1.78 5.14 -27.36
C ALA A 113 1.00 4.34 -26.30
N VAL A 114 1.62 4.03 -25.16
CA VAL A 114 0.94 3.41 -24.00
C VAL A 114 -0.18 4.30 -23.48
N LEU A 115 0.08 5.60 -23.32
CA LEU A 115 -0.91 6.58 -22.87
C LEU A 115 -2.12 6.66 -23.81
N GLU A 116 -1.89 6.79 -25.11
CA GLU A 116 -2.95 6.84 -26.13
C GLU A 116 -3.78 5.55 -26.16
N GLN A 117 -3.11 4.39 -26.02
CA GLN A 117 -3.78 3.11 -25.93
C GLN A 117 -4.66 3.03 -24.68
N CYS A 118 -4.17 3.43 -23.51
CA CYS A 118 -4.95 3.46 -22.28
C CYS A 118 -6.18 4.38 -22.41
N ILE A 119 -6.04 5.55 -23.01
CA ILE A 119 -7.15 6.47 -23.29
C ILE A 119 -8.18 5.81 -24.21
N ARG A 120 -7.74 5.16 -25.27
CA ARG A 120 -8.61 4.46 -26.23
C ARG A 120 -9.38 3.34 -25.54
N MET A 121 -8.70 2.52 -24.74
CA MET A 121 -9.33 1.43 -24.00
C MET A 121 -10.35 1.96 -22.99
N GLY A 122 -10.04 3.03 -22.26
CA GLY A 122 -10.97 3.67 -21.33
C GLY A 122 -12.26 4.13 -22.01
N LYS A 123 -12.18 4.70 -23.23
CA LYS A 123 -13.35 5.13 -24.00
C LYS A 123 -14.20 3.99 -24.52
N THR A 124 -13.60 2.84 -24.87
CA THR A 124 -14.26 1.77 -25.61
C THR A 124 -14.71 0.60 -24.74
N GLN A 125 -13.95 0.25 -23.70
CA GLN A 125 -14.25 -0.93 -22.89
C GLN A 125 -15.40 -0.69 -21.89
N PRO A 126 -16.28 -1.67 -21.65
CA PRO A 126 -17.24 -1.65 -20.57
C PRO A 126 -16.53 -1.77 -19.20
N PRO A 127 -17.20 -1.45 -18.07
CA PRO A 127 -16.67 -1.74 -16.75
C PRO A 127 -16.32 -3.23 -16.60
N GLY A 128 -15.19 -3.52 -15.95
CA GLY A 128 -14.69 -4.88 -15.83
C GLY A 128 -13.35 -4.98 -15.10
N LEU A 129 -12.73 -6.14 -15.25
CA LEU A 129 -11.38 -6.39 -14.74
C LEU A 129 -10.35 -6.16 -15.84
N PHE A 130 -9.31 -5.39 -15.51
CA PHE A 130 -8.23 -5.04 -16.44
C PHE A 130 -6.87 -5.30 -15.83
N THR A 131 -5.89 -5.51 -16.70
CA THR A 131 -4.47 -5.50 -16.37
C THR A 131 -3.77 -4.39 -17.14
N LEU A 132 -2.77 -3.79 -16.53
CA LEU A 132 -1.87 -2.83 -17.18
C LEU A 132 -0.43 -3.26 -16.90
N THR A 133 0.14 -4.01 -17.85
CA THR A 133 1.49 -4.55 -17.75
C THR A 133 2.47 -3.65 -18.46
N VAL A 134 3.08 -2.73 -17.71
CA VAL A 134 4.03 -1.74 -18.23
C VAL A 134 5.29 -1.75 -17.38
N PRO A 135 6.49 -1.92 -17.97
CA PRO A 135 7.75 -1.92 -17.24
C PRO A 135 7.98 -0.65 -16.44
N THR A 136 8.81 -0.76 -15.40
CA THR A 136 9.18 0.39 -14.55
C THR A 136 9.69 1.55 -15.43
N GLY A 137 9.16 2.75 -15.20
CA GLY A 137 9.48 3.95 -15.98
C GLY A 137 8.82 4.04 -17.36
N GLY A 138 7.88 3.13 -17.68
CA GLY A 138 7.08 3.20 -18.91
C GLY A 138 5.90 4.17 -18.86
N GLY A 139 5.75 4.98 -17.80
CA GLY A 139 4.67 5.96 -17.67
C GLY A 139 3.36 5.42 -17.11
N LYS A 140 3.40 4.30 -16.38
CA LYS A 140 2.25 3.56 -15.82
C LYS A 140 1.28 4.45 -15.04
N THR A 141 1.77 5.33 -14.15
CA THR A 141 0.96 6.16 -13.25
C THR A 141 0.00 7.09 -14.02
N VAL A 142 0.50 7.86 -14.98
CA VAL A 142 -0.34 8.78 -15.76
C VAL A 142 -1.19 8.03 -16.78
N ALA A 143 -0.69 6.94 -17.36
CA ALA A 143 -1.46 6.13 -18.32
C ALA A 143 -2.65 5.46 -17.65
N SER A 144 -2.49 4.92 -16.42
CA SER A 144 -3.59 4.34 -15.65
C SER A 144 -4.63 5.38 -15.22
N LEU A 145 -4.18 6.57 -14.79
CA LEU A 145 -5.06 7.69 -14.49
C LEU A 145 -5.85 8.13 -15.74
N ALA A 146 -5.21 8.19 -16.89
CA ALA A 146 -5.83 8.56 -18.16
C ALA A 146 -6.89 7.53 -18.59
N PHE A 147 -6.60 6.23 -18.45
CA PHE A 147 -7.58 5.17 -18.63
C PHE A 147 -8.79 5.39 -17.71
N ALA A 148 -8.54 5.60 -16.42
CA ALA A 148 -9.59 5.72 -15.41
C ALA A 148 -10.51 6.91 -15.68
N LEU A 149 -9.96 8.08 -15.98
CA LEU A 149 -10.75 9.28 -16.33
C LEU A 149 -11.53 9.08 -17.64
N ALA A 150 -10.91 8.50 -18.67
CA ALA A 150 -11.57 8.23 -19.93
C ALA A 150 -12.74 7.26 -19.77
N GLN A 151 -12.57 6.20 -18.98
CA GLN A 151 -13.62 5.21 -18.72
C GLN A 151 -14.73 5.78 -17.83
N ALA A 152 -14.36 6.50 -16.77
CA ALA A 152 -15.34 7.11 -15.89
C ALA A 152 -16.29 8.05 -16.65
N ARG A 153 -15.73 8.90 -17.55
CA ARG A 153 -16.54 9.75 -18.44
C ARG A 153 -17.41 8.95 -19.40
N ALA A 154 -16.82 7.95 -20.07
CA ALA A 154 -17.52 7.19 -21.11
C ALA A 154 -18.64 6.31 -20.56
N ARG A 155 -18.58 5.93 -19.29
CA ARG A 155 -19.51 4.97 -18.64
C ARG A 155 -20.30 5.57 -17.49
N GLY A 156 -20.16 6.86 -17.20
CA GLY A 156 -20.88 7.52 -16.10
C GLY A 156 -20.45 7.03 -14.72
N LEU A 157 -19.18 6.56 -14.58
CA LEU A 157 -18.66 6.20 -13.27
C LEU A 157 -18.35 7.47 -12.47
N ARG A 158 -18.36 7.35 -11.14
CA ARG A 158 -18.42 8.54 -10.28
C ARG A 158 -17.08 9.01 -9.78
N ARG A 159 -16.10 8.09 -9.60
CA ARG A 159 -14.82 8.42 -8.98
C ARG A 159 -13.70 7.47 -9.37
N ILE A 160 -12.48 7.89 -9.05
CA ILE A 160 -11.26 7.11 -9.25
C ILE A 160 -10.64 6.85 -7.88
N ILE A 161 -10.30 5.60 -7.60
CA ILE A 161 -9.64 5.18 -6.36
C ILE A 161 -8.31 4.56 -6.73
N TYR A 162 -7.21 5.20 -6.32
CA TYR A 162 -5.86 4.74 -6.58
C TYR A 162 -5.29 4.08 -5.32
N VAL A 163 -5.08 2.78 -5.38
CA VAL A 163 -4.67 1.95 -4.24
C VAL A 163 -3.19 1.60 -4.38
N ILE A 164 -2.38 1.97 -3.39
CA ILE A 164 -0.93 1.81 -3.37
C ILE A 164 -0.52 0.89 -2.22
N PRO A 165 0.47 0.00 -2.38
CA PRO A 165 0.86 -0.94 -1.33
C PRO A 165 1.57 -0.28 -0.13
N TYR A 166 2.31 0.81 -0.34
CA TYR A 166 3.17 1.43 0.67
C TYR A 166 2.91 2.91 0.88
N THR A 167 2.98 3.37 2.14
CA THR A 167 2.81 4.78 2.52
C THR A 167 3.91 5.69 1.97
N SER A 168 5.10 5.16 1.67
CA SER A 168 6.22 5.94 1.12
C SER A 168 5.99 6.49 -0.29
N ILE A 169 5.10 5.86 -1.06
CA ILE A 169 4.81 6.25 -2.46
C ILE A 169 3.58 7.15 -2.54
N ILE A 170 2.68 7.04 -1.57
CA ILE A 170 1.36 7.68 -1.64
C ILE A 170 1.47 9.20 -1.72
N GLU A 171 2.35 9.82 -0.92
CA GLU A 171 2.58 11.27 -0.93
C GLU A 171 3.02 11.77 -2.31
N GLN A 172 3.95 11.03 -2.95
CA GLN A 172 4.46 11.39 -4.29
C GLN A 172 3.37 11.26 -5.35
N THR A 173 2.63 10.15 -5.37
CA THR A 173 1.55 9.93 -6.35
C THR A 173 0.40 10.92 -6.13
N ALA A 174 0.02 11.17 -4.87
CA ALA A 174 -1.01 12.16 -4.55
C ALA A 174 -0.58 13.56 -4.98
N GLN A 175 0.71 13.92 -4.80
CA GLN A 175 1.23 15.21 -5.23
C GLN A 175 1.27 15.34 -6.76
N GLU A 176 1.62 14.28 -7.49
CA GLU A 176 1.54 14.24 -8.95
C GLU A 176 0.10 14.46 -9.42
N PHE A 177 -0.86 13.75 -8.84
CA PHE A 177 -2.28 13.91 -9.18
C PHE A 177 -2.81 15.30 -8.80
N ARG A 178 -2.40 15.88 -7.68
CA ARG A 178 -2.74 17.26 -7.31
C ARG A 178 -2.21 18.27 -8.31
N THR A 179 -1.01 18.05 -8.84
CA THR A 179 -0.42 18.91 -9.88
C THR A 179 -1.20 18.83 -11.18
N ILE A 180 -1.68 17.65 -11.55
CA ILE A 180 -2.45 17.43 -12.79
C ILE A 180 -3.89 17.91 -12.64
N LEU A 181 -4.56 17.52 -11.56
CA LEU A 181 -6.01 17.63 -11.41
C LEU A 181 -6.48 18.77 -10.50
N GLY A 182 -5.56 19.40 -9.77
CA GLY A 182 -5.86 20.37 -8.72
C GLY A 182 -5.99 19.71 -7.35
N ALA A 183 -5.40 20.38 -6.35
CA ALA A 183 -5.28 19.83 -5.01
C ALA A 183 -6.65 19.70 -4.27
N GLU A 184 -7.67 20.41 -4.73
CA GLU A 184 -9.03 20.36 -4.22
C GLU A 184 -9.79 19.10 -4.65
N ASN A 185 -9.31 18.37 -5.65
CA ASN A 185 -9.98 17.22 -6.25
C ASN A 185 -9.35 15.87 -5.86
N VAL A 186 -8.22 15.89 -5.12
CA VAL A 186 -7.44 14.71 -4.76
C VAL A 186 -7.37 14.56 -3.26
N LEU A 187 -8.06 13.55 -2.75
CA LEU A 187 -7.98 13.11 -1.37
C LEU A 187 -6.83 12.10 -1.22
N GLU A 188 -5.92 12.36 -0.29
CA GLU A 188 -4.93 11.39 0.17
C GLU A 188 -5.39 10.81 1.51
N HIS A 189 -5.55 9.48 1.61
CA HIS A 189 -6.05 8.86 2.83
C HIS A 189 -5.26 7.61 3.23
N HIS A 190 -4.47 7.75 4.29
CA HIS A 190 -3.70 6.67 4.93
C HIS A 190 -3.45 7.01 6.41
N SER A 191 -2.84 6.10 7.17
CA SER A 191 -2.64 6.25 8.62
C SER A 191 -1.89 7.53 9.03
N ASN A 192 -1.01 8.04 8.17
CA ASN A 192 -0.18 9.22 8.44
C ASN A 192 -0.73 10.51 7.81
N ALA A 193 -1.75 10.44 6.97
CA ALA A 193 -2.36 11.62 6.36
C ALA A 193 -3.15 12.41 7.40
N ALA A 194 -2.83 13.70 7.54
CA ALA A 194 -3.46 14.59 8.49
C ALA A 194 -4.31 15.64 7.75
N TYR A 195 -5.60 15.62 8.03
CA TYR A 195 -6.45 16.77 7.79
C TYR A 195 -6.88 17.28 9.17
N GLU A 196 -6.12 18.25 9.73
CA GLU A 196 -6.41 18.82 11.03
C GLU A 196 -7.51 19.87 10.90
N ILE A 197 -8.55 19.72 11.69
CA ILE A 197 -9.58 20.75 11.87
C ILE A 197 -9.23 21.45 13.18
N ASP A 198 -8.46 22.51 13.09
CA ASP A 198 -8.20 23.45 14.18
C ASP A 198 -8.97 24.78 13.94
N ALA A 199 -8.80 25.73 14.84
CA ALA A 199 -9.44 27.04 14.73
C ALA A 199 -9.01 27.85 13.48
N GLU A 200 -7.89 27.48 12.85
CA GLU A 200 -7.33 28.12 11.66
C GLU A 200 -7.54 27.26 10.39
N ALA A 201 -8.25 26.12 10.49
CA ALA A 201 -8.48 25.21 9.37
C ALA A 201 -9.20 25.92 8.22
N THR A 202 -8.64 25.84 7.03
CA THR A 202 -9.28 26.40 5.84
C THR A 202 -10.51 25.57 5.45
N PRO A 203 -11.53 26.14 4.77
CA PRO A 203 -12.68 25.39 4.27
C PRO A 203 -12.27 24.15 3.45
N LYS A 204 -11.15 24.24 2.72
CA LYS A 204 -10.56 23.14 1.97
C LYS A 204 -10.06 22.01 2.89
N THR A 205 -9.37 22.35 3.97
CA THR A 205 -8.86 21.36 4.93
C THR A 205 -10.01 20.63 5.62
N VAL A 206 -11.02 21.36 6.06
CA VAL A 206 -12.25 20.81 6.66
C VAL A 206 -12.91 19.82 5.70
N ARG A 207 -13.09 20.21 4.44
CA ARG A 207 -13.68 19.35 3.42
C ARG A 207 -12.89 18.07 3.18
N LEU A 208 -11.57 18.14 3.06
CA LEU A 208 -10.73 16.97 2.88
C LEU A 208 -10.77 16.04 4.10
N ALA A 209 -10.86 16.60 5.32
CA ALA A 209 -11.04 15.82 6.54
C ALA A 209 -12.39 15.07 6.54
N GLN A 210 -13.47 15.76 6.19
CA GLN A 210 -14.81 15.16 6.06
C GLN A 210 -14.85 14.08 4.97
N ALA A 211 -14.23 14.36 3.81
CA ALA A 211 -14.19 13.41 2.70
C ALA A 211 -13.33 12.17 3.02
N ALA A 212 -12.33 12.28 3.89
CA ALA A 212 -11.53 11.14 4.33
C ALA A 212 -12.36 10.08 5.09
N GLU A 213 -13.47 10.47 5.67
CA GLU A 213 -14.35 9.56 6.40
C GLU A 213 -15.18 8.65 5.48
N ASN A 214 -15.69 9.17 4.37
CA ASN A 214 -16.58 8.44 3.46
C ASN A 214 -16.06 8.31 2.03
N TRP A 215 -14.92 8.92 1.67
CA TRP A 215 -14.35 8.94 0.32
C TRP A 215 -15.23 9.59 -0.74
N ASP A 216 -16.03 10.55 -0.33
CA ASP A 216 -16.85 11.33 -1.26
C ASP A 216 -16.01 12.40 -1.95
N MET A 217 -15.08 11.96 -2.81
CA MET A 217 -14.17 12.78 -3.62
C MET A 217 -13.99 12.17 -5.02
N PRO A 218 -13.79 12.99 -6.06
CA PRO A 218 -13.61 12.47 -7.42
C PRO A 218 -12.35 11.62 -7.58
N VAL A 219 -11.26 11.92 -6.85
CA VAL A 219 -10.04 11.12 -6.85
C VAL A 219 -9.59 10.86 -5.42
N VAL A 220 -9.44 9.59 -5.07
CA VAL A 220 -8.95 9.11 -3.77
C VAL A 220 -7.66 8.34 -3.98
N VAL A 221 -6.58 8.73 -3.32
CA VAL A 221 -5.32 7.98 -3.26
C VAL A 221 -5.19 7.38 -1.86
N THR A 222 -5.09 6.06 -1.78
CA THR A 222 -5.11 5.35 -0.50
C THR A 222 -4.16 4.15 -0.49
N THR A 223 -3.95 3.54 0.68
CA THR A 223 -3.14 2.32 0.80
C THR A 223 -3.99 1.07 0.62
N ALA A 224 -3.36 -0.04 0.18
CA ALA A 224 -4.01 -1.34 0.13
C ALA A 224 -4.55 -1.77 1.51
N VAL A 225 -3.82 -1.48 2.58
CA VAL A 225 -4.25 -1.74 3.97
C VAL A 225 -5.57 -1.01 4.26
N GLN A 226 -5.62 0.30 4.04
CA GLN A 226 -6.81 1.10 4.30
C GLN A 226 -8.00 0.66 3.44
N PHE A 227 -7.75 0.28 2.18
CA PHE A 227 -8.78 -0.18 1.25
C PHE A 227 -9.39 -1.51 1.71
N PHE A 228 -8.57 -2.55 1.85
CA PHE A 228 -9.07 -3.89 2.13
C PHE A 228 -9.52 -4.08 3.58
N GLU A 229 -8.84 -3.47 4.57
CA GLU A 229 -9.30 -3.53 5.96
C GLU A 229 -10.63 -2.82 6.15
N SER A 230 -10.93 -1.74 5.41
CA SER A 230 -12.26 -1.13 5.43
C SER A 230 -13.34 -2.08 4.90
N LEU A 231 -13.04 -2.86 3.84
CA LEU A 231 -13.98 -3.82 3.25
C LEU A 231 -14.35 -4.96 4.20
N TYR A 232 -13.44 -5.34 5.11
CA TYR A 232 -13.66 -6.42 6.09
C TYR A 232 -13.91 -5.92 7.52
N ALA A 233 -13.98 -4.60 7.74
CA ALA A 233 -14.25 -3.99 9.03
C ALA A 233 -15.70 -4.21 9.51
N ASN A 234 -15.93 -4.01 10.82
CA ASN A 234 -17.26 -4.04 11.44
C ASN A 234 -17.62 -2.75 12.18
N ARG A 235 -16.71 -1.75 12.21
CA ARG A 235 -16.94 -0.47 12.87
C ARG A 235 -17.56 0.54 11.92
N PRO A 236 -18.60 1.29 12.35
CA PRO A 236 -19.26 2.31 11.50
C PRO A 236 -18.30 3.26 10.82
N SER A 237 -17.35 3.83 11.58
CA SER A 237 -16.36 4.80 11.05
C SER A 237 -15.44 4.23 9.95
N GLN A 238 -15.23 2.91 9.92
CA GLN A 238 -14.45 2.26 8.87
C GLN A 238 -15.31 1.85 7.68
N CYS A 239 -16.58 1.49 7.93
CA CYS A 239 -17.48 0.99 6.90
C CYS A 239 -18.17 2.10 6.07
N ARG A 240 -18.32 3.31 6.61
CA ARG A 240 -19.12 4.39 5.96
C ARG A 240 -18.65 4.83 4.57
N LYS A 241 -17.46 4.41 4.14
CA LYS A 241 -16.89 4.70 2.80
C LYS A 241 -17.16 3.64 1.74
N LEU A 242 -17.65 2.44 2.11
CA LEU A 242 -17.71 1.29 1.19
C LEU A 242 -18.68 1.49 0.03
N HIS A 243 -19.84 2.09 0.28
CA HIS A 243 -20.83 2.36 -0.77
C HIS A 243 -20.28 3.28 -1.87
N ASN A 244 -19.27 4.09 -1.56
CA ASN A 244 -18.57 4.96 -2.49
C ASN A 244 -17.57 4.24 -3.40
N LEU A 245 -17.35 2.92 -3.21
CA LEU A 245 -16.63 2.07 -4.15
C LEU A 245 -17.48 1.64 -5.34
N ALA A 246 -18.82 1.66 -5.20
CA ALA A 246 -19.72 1.33 -6.28
C ALA A 246 -19.63 2.36 -7.42
N GLY A 247 -19.64 1.89 -8.67
CA GLY A 247 -19.56 2.75 -9.84
C GLY A 247 -18.26 3.57 -9.90
N SER A 248 -17.14 3.03 -9.44
CA SER A 248 -15.81 3.67 -9.48
C SER A 248 -14.83 2.92 -10.36
N VAL A 249 -13.75 3.59 -10.76
CA VAL A 249 -12.56 2.95 -11.36
C VAL A 249 -11.51 2.82 -10.27
N ILE A 250 -11.12 1.58 -9.95
CA ILE A 250 -10.19 1.26 -8.88
C ILE A 250 -8.88 0.77 -9.49
N LEU A 251 -7.81 1.51 -9.25
CA LEU A 251 -6.47 1.22 -9.76
C LEU A 251 -5.63 0.63 -8.63
N PHE A 252 -5.16 -0.60 -8.78
CA PHE A 252 -4.26 -1.25 -7.83
C PHE A 252 -2.83 -1.16 -8.37
N ASP A 253 -2.04 -0.23 -7.84
CA ASP A 253 -0.64 -0.11 -8.23
C ASP A 253 0.21 -1.17 -7.53
N GLU A 254 1.22 -1.68 -8.24
CA GLU A 254 2.07 -2.79 -7.80
C GLU A 254 1.25 -3.98 -7.25
N ALA A 255 0.25 -4.43 -8.03
CA ALA A 255 -0.71 -5.47 -7.61
C ALA A 255 -0.06 -6.80 -7.19
N GLN A 256 1.17 -7.08 -7.63
CA GLN A 256 1.95 -8.24 -7.20
C GLN A 256 2.33 -8.21 -5.71
N LEU A 257 2.23 -7.06 -5.06
CA LEU A 257 2.54 -6.87 -3.64
C LEU A 257 1.35 -7.12 -2.71
N LEU A 258 0.22 -7.60 -3.23
CA LEU A 258 -0.87 -8.07 -2.39
C LEU A 258 -0.38 -9.21 -1.49
N PRO A 259 -0.57 -9.12 -0.16
CA PRO A 259 0.03 -10.07 0.78
C PRO A 259 -0.59 -11.46 0.64
N LEU A 260 0.27 -12.46 0.49
CA LEU A 260 -0.13 -13.86 0.34
C LEU A 260 -1.14 -14.33 1.41
N PRO A 261 -0.99 -14.01 2.72
CA PRO A 261 -1.93 -14.45 3.76
C PRO A 261 -3.39 -14.00 3.56
N CYS A 262 -3.61 -12.92 2.81
CA CYS A 262 -4.93 -12.32 2.54
C CYS A 262 -5.27 -12.29 1.04
N LEU A 263 -4.51 -12.98 0.19
CA LEU A 263 -4.61 -12.85 -1.26
C LEU A 263 -6.00 -13.24 -1.79
N ARG A 264 -6.53 -14.39 -1.37
CA ARG A 264 -7.87 -14.85 -1.79
C ARG A 264 -8.99 -13.91 -1.33
N PRO A 265 -9.07 -13.45 -0.06
CA PRO A 265 -10.01 -12.42 0.35
C PRO A 265 -9.90 -11.13 -0.46
N CYS A 266 -8.68 -10.65 -0.76
CA CYS A 266 -8.48 -9.45 -1.58
C CYS A 266 -9.01 -9.62 -3.01
N VAL A 267 -8.68 -10.73 -3.66
CA VAL A 267 -9.17 -11.06 -5.02
C VAL A 267 -10.69 -11.21 -5.03
N HIS A 268 -11.26 -11.89 -4.03
CA HIS A 268 -12.71 -12.00 -3.88
C HIS A 268 -13.38 -10.62 -3.76
N ALA A 269 -12.86 -9.73 -2.92
CA ALA A 269 -13.42 -8.38 -2.75
C ALA A 269 -13.39 -7.57 -4.06
N ILE A 270 -12.29 -7.64 -4.82
CA ILE A 270 -12.19 -7.02 -6.14
C ILE A 270 -13.24 -7.61 -7.10
N ALA A 271 -13.38 -8.93 -7.12
CA ALA A 271 -14.35 -9.63 -7.97
C ALA A 271 -15.79 -9.21 -7.64
N GLN A 272 -16.15 -9.10 -6.36
CA GLN A 272 -17.46 -8.61 -5.91
C GLN A 272 -17.75 -7.20 -6.42
N LEU A 273 -16.80 -6.27 -6.29
CA LEU A 273 -16.95 -4.89 -6.76
C LEU A 273 -17.18 -4.81 -8.28
N VAL A 274 -16.46 -5.62 -9.05
CA VAL A 274 -16.60 -5.68 -10.51
C VAL A 274 -17.91 -6.36 -10.91
N GLN A 275 -18.30 -7.44 -10.23
CA GLN A 275 -19.45 -8.25 -10.63
C GLN A 275 -20.79 -7.61 -10.28
N HIS A 276 -20.90 -7.01 -9.09
CA HIS A 276 -22.19 -6.62 -8.52
C HIS A 276 -22.35 -5.11 -8.30
N TYR A 277 -21.26 -4.33 -8.30
CA TYR A 277 -21.29 -2.90 -7.96
C TYR A 277 -20.87 -1.96 -9.09
N GLY A 278 -20.79 -2.49 -10.32
CA GLY A 278 -20.50 -1.68 -11.52
C GLY A 278 -19.13 -0.98 -11.48
N ALA A 279 -18.22 -1.46 -10.64
CA ALA A 279 -16.86 -0.93 -10.58
C ALA A 279 -15.99 -1.53 -11.69
N SER A 280 -14.95 -0.79 -12.09
CA SER A 280 -13.83 -1.32 -12.85
C SER A 280 -12.63 -1.48 -11.94
N ALA A 281 -11.87 -2.57 -12.10
CA ALA A 281 -10.62 -2.79 -11.40
C ALA A 281 -9.48 -2.93 -12.39
N VAL A 282 -8.37 -2.24 -12.16
CA VAL A 282 -7.16 -2.30 -12.98
C VAL A 282 -5.98 -2.74 -12.13
N LEU A 283 -5.38 -3.86 -12.46
CA LEU A 283 -4.17 -4.36 -11.82
C LEU A 283 -2.94 -3.80 -12.56
N CYS A 284 -2.35 -2.76 -11.99
CA CYS A 284 -1.18 -2.09 -12.57
C CYS A 284 0.11 -2.70 -12.01
N THR A 285 1.00 -3.16 -12.90
CA THR A 285 2.23 -3.81 -12.48
C THR A 285 3.30 -3.76 -13.57
N ALA A 286 4.57 -3.81 -13.16
CA ALA A 286 5.66 -4.09 -14.09
C ALA A 286 5.83 -5.61 -14.33
N THR A 287 5.38 -6.42 -13.37
CA THR A 287 5.51 -7.87 -13.32
C THR A 287 4.15 -8.49 -13.03
N GLN A 288 3.43 -8.93 -14.04
CA GLN A 288 2.05 -9.44 -13.88
C GLN A 288 2.04 -10.71 -13.03
N PRO A 289 1.45 -10.68 -11.82
CA PRO A 289 1.29 -11.88 -11.02
C PRO A 289 0.27 -12.82 -11.69
N ALA A 290 0.47 -14.13 -11.53
CA ALA A 290 -0.41 -15.16 -12.12
C ALA A 290 -1.76 -15.27 -11.37
N LEU A 291 -2.50 -14.15 -11.25
CA LEU A 291 -3.79 -14.11 -10.54
C LEU A 291 -4.98 -14.55 -11.38
N GLY A 292 -4.79 -14.80 -12.67
CA GLY A 292 -5.86 -15.24 -13.59
C GLY A 292 -6.70 -16.39 -13.05
N PRO A 293 -6.12 -17.51 -12.59
CA PRO A 293 -6.87 -18.62 -12.01
C PRO A 293 -7.72 -18.25 -10.79
N LEU A 294 -7.19 -17.38 -9.91
CA LEU A 294 -7.95 -16.90 -8.73
C LEU A 294 -9.12 -16.00 -9.14
N PHE A 295 -8.92 -15.11 -10.11
CA PHE A 295 -10.03 -14.31 -10.62
C PHE A 295 -11.06 -15.16 -11.36
N ALA A 296 -10.66 -16.20 -12.10
CA ALA A 296 -11.59 -17.10 -12.76
C ALA A 296 -12.50 -17.85 -11.78
N GLU A 297 -12.02 -18.13 -10.57
CA GLU A 297 -12.81 -18.73 -9.49
C GLU A 297 -13.90 -17.76 -8.96
N PHE A 298 -13.56 -16.49 -8.70
CA PHE A 298 -14.47 -15.52 -8.10
C PHE A 298 -15.23 -14.64 -9.11
N LEU A 299 -14.79 -14.62 -10.36
CA LEU A 299 -15.37 -13.83 -11.46
C LEU A 299 -15.49 -14.68 -12.73
N PRO A 300 -16.29 -15.77 -12.70
CA PRO A 300 -16.38 -16.70 -13.82
C PRO A 300 -16.91 -16.03 -15.08
N GLY A 301 -16.30 -16.36 -16.22
CA GLY A 301 -16.70 -15.83 -17.53
C GLY A 301 -16.33 -14.39 -17.82
N ARG A 302 -15.59 -13.72 -16.94
CA ARG A 302 -15.09 -12.34 -17.12
C ARG A 302 -13.58 -12.28 -16.94
N PRO A 303 -12.79 -12.73 -17.92
CA PRO A 303 -11.33 -12.65 -17.83
C PRO A 303 -10.86 -11.20 -17.78
N ALA A 304 -9.69 -11.00 -17.20
CA ALA A 304 -9.03 -9.69 -17.24
C ALA A 304 -8.65 -9.31 -18.67
N VAL A 305 -8.83 -8.04 -19.01
CA VAL A 305 -8.46 -7.48 -20.33
C VAL A 305 -7.17 -6.68 -20.16
N GLU A 306 -6.12 -7.06 -20.93
CA GLU A 306 -4.88 -6.30 -20.93
C GLU A 306 -5.07 -4.96 -21.67
N LEU A 307 -4.71 -3.86 -21.01
CA LEU A 307 -4.85 -2.51 -21.56
C LEU A 307 -3.72 -2.16 -22.53
N CYS A 308 -2.52 -2.67 -22.28
CA CYS A 308 -1.35 -2.41 -23.09
C CYS A 308 -0.86 -3.70 -23.75
N PRO A 309 -1.15 -3.94 -25.04
CA PRO A 309 -0.67 -5.12 -25.71
C PRO A 309 0.87 -5.16 -25.75
N PRO A 310 1.48 -6.37 -25.69
CA PRO A 310 2.94 -6.55 -25.60
C PRO A 310 3.75 -5.83 -26.69
N GLU A 311 3.16 -5.64 -27.86
CA GLU A 311 3.80 -4.99 -29.01
C GLU A 311 4.10 -3.50 -28.74
N LEU A 312 3.35 -2.85 -27.86
CA LEU A 312 3.61 -1.46 -27.45
C LEU A 312 4.70 -1.35 -26.38
N CYS A 313 4.91 -2.43 -25.63
CA CYS A 313 5.90 -2.52 -24.56
C CYS A 313 6.82 -3.75 -24.73
N PRO A 314 7.52 -3.90 -25.86
CA PRO A 314 8.42 -5.02 -26.03
C PRO A 314 9.53 -4.96 -24.95
N PRO A 315 9.83 -6.08 -24.26
CA PRO A 315 10.75 -6.10 -23.10
C PRO A 315 12.13 -5.50 -23.42
N GLU A 316 12.63 -5.70 -24.62
CA GLU A 316 13.95 -5.22 -25.05
C GLU A 316 14.02 -3.68 -25.02
N SER A 317 12.93 -2.98 -25.33
CA SER A 317 12.87 -1.51 -25.35
C SER A 317 12.92 -0.86 -23.99
N PHE A 318 12.62 -1.63 -22.93
CA PHE A 318 12.66 -1.18 -21.55
C PHE A 318 13.78 -1.85 -20.76
N ARG A 319 14.61 -2.71 -21.41
CA ARG A 319 15.79 -3.29 -20.77
C ARG A 319 16.80 -2.20 -20.43
N ARG A 320 17.17 -2.11 -19.17
CA ARG A 320 18.07 -1.08 -18.64
C ARG A 320 19.28 -1.63 -17.93
N VAL A 321 19.27 -2.92 -17.64
CA VAL A 321 20.27 -3.59 -16.83
C VAL A 321 20.66 -4.94 -17.40
N CYS A 322 21.85 -5.42 -17.00
CA CYS A 322 22.27 -6.79 -17.13
C CYS A 322 22.36 -7.42 -15.75
N PHE A 323 21.97 -8.69 -15.62
CA PHE A 323 22.10 -9.46 -14.38
C PHE A 323 23.40 -10.28 -14.38
N ARG A 324 24.06 -10.32 -13.22
CA ARG A 324 25.25 -11.13 -12.99
C ARG A 324 25.12 -11.88 -11.68
N GLN A 325 25.39 -13.18 -11.67
CA GLN A 325 25.44 -13.98 -10.46
C GLN A 325 26.87 -13.99 -9.89
N ALA A 326 27.03 -13.61 -8.61
CA ALA A 326 28.32 -13.59 -7.91
C ALA A 326 28.53 -14.78 -6.96
N GLY A 327 27.52 -15.66 -6.83
CA GLY A 327 27.58 -16.77 -5.89
C GLY A 327 27.52 -16.33 -4.43
N ARG A 328 28.20 -17.06 -3.54
CA ARG A 328 28.25 -16.72 -2.10
C ARG A 328 29.35 -15.72 -1.83
N LEU A 329 29.00 -14.63 -1.14
CA LEU A 329 29.95 -13.61 -0.71
C LEU A 329 29.90 -13.48 0.83
N ASP A 330 31.06 -13.46 1.47
CA ASP A 330 31.19 -12.98 2.83
C ASP A 330 31.09 -11.45 2.87
N TRP A 331 30.83 -10.89 4.06
CA TRP A 331 30.60 -9.46 4.20
C TRP A 331 31.84 -8.61 3.92
N ASP A 332 33.06 -9.15 4.16
CA ASP A 332 34.31 -8.44 3.89
C ASP A 332 34.56 -8.35 2.39
N THR A 333 34.41 -9.46 1.67
CA THR A 333 34.50 -9.49 0.20
C THR A 333 33.45 -8.58 -0.45
N LEU A 334 32.21 -8.64 0.03
CA LEU A 334 31.13 -7.78 -0.48
C LEU A 334 31.46 -6.30 -0.24
N SER A 335 31.86 -5.95 0.98
CA SER A 335 32.20 -4.56 1.33
C SER A 335 33.37 -4.04 0.49
N GLY A 336 34.40 -4.90 0.25
CA GLY A 336 35.49 -4.56 -0.66
C GLY A 336 35.05 -4.30 -2.10
N GLN A 337 34.10 -5.09 -2.62
CA GLN A 337 33.51 -4.85 -3.94
C GLN A 337 32.69 -3.55 -3.98
N LEU A 338 31.87 -3.29 -2.96
CA LEU A 338 31.07 -2.07 -2.89
C LEU A 338 31.94 -0.81 -2.83
N GLN A 339 33.09 -0.85 -2.15
CA GLN A 339 34.03 0.27 -2.06
C GLN A 339 34.69 0.62 -3.39
N GLN A 340 34.73 -0.30 -4.35
CA GLN A 340 35.25 -0.04 -5.70
C GLN A 340 34.32 0.86 -6.53
N HIS A 341 33.06 1.05 -6.10
CA HIS A 341 32.10 1.89 -6.78
C HIS A 341 32.01 3.26 -6.11
N GLU A 342 31.99 4.32 -6.92
CA GLU A 342 31.66 5.67 -6.45
C GLU A 342 30.19 5.76 -6.02
N GLN A 343 29.30 5.18 -6.80
CA GLN A 343 27.86 5.15 -6.52
C GLN A 343 27.34 3.72 -6.69
N VAL A 344 26.77 3.15 -5.62
CA VAL A 344 26.23 1.79 -5.63
C VAL A 344 25.13 1.63 -4.59
N LEU A 345 24.14 0.81 -4.92
CA LEU A 345 23.12 0.36 -4.00
C LEU A 345 23.32 -1.13 -3.68
N CYS A 346 23.34 -1.48 -2.40
CA CYS A 346 23.29 -2.86 -1.93
C CYS A 346 22.00 -3.09 -1.15
N VAL A 347 21.19 -4.08 -1.56
CA VAL A 347 19.93 -4.42 -0.90
C VAL A 347 20.04 -5.81 -0.30
N VAL A 348 19.76 -5.93 1.00
CA VAL A 348 19.85 -7.18 1.77
C VAL A 348 18.52 -7.51 2.46
N ASN A 349 18.40 -8.77 2.91
CA ASN A 349 17.13 -9.30 3.42
C ASN A 349 16.90 -9.03 4.92
N SER A 350 17.94 -8.64 5.67
CA SER A 350 17.80 -8.37 7.10
C SER A 350 18.40 -7.03 7.50
N ARG A 351 17.81 -6.42 8.54
CA ARG A 351 18.31 -5.18 9.15
C ARG A 351 19.69 -5.37 9.75
N LYS A 352 19.93 -6.54 10.33
CA LYS A 352 21.24 -6.91 10.92
C LYS A 352 22.32 -6.97 9.85
N SER A 353 22.08 -7.70 8.75
CA SER A 353 23.02 -7.75 7.62
C SER A 353 23.31 -6.37 7.04
N ALA A 354 22.29 -5.51 6.95
CA ALA A 354 22.50 -4.14 6.48
C ALA A 354 23.44 -3.34 7.39
N GLN A 355 23.29 -3.45 8.71
CA GLN A 355 24.19 -2.81 9.69
C GLN A 355 25.60 -3.39 9.63
N GLU A 356 25.74 -4.73 9.60
CA GLU A 356 27.03 -5.41 9.54
C GLU A 356 27.86 -5.05 8.31
N ILE A 357 27.22 -4.94 7.14
CA ILE A 357 27.90 -4.51 5.91
C ILE A 357 28.25 -3.03 6.00
N PHE A 358 27.32 -2.18 6.48
CA PHE A 358 27.54 -0.74 6.58
C PHE A 358 28.74 -0.41 7.47
N THR A 359 28.90 -1.08 8.63
CA THR A 359 30.02 -0.85 9.56
C THR A 359 31.38 -1.23 9.00
N ARG A 360 31.44 -2.05 7.93
CA ARG A 360 32.68 -2.41 7.23
C ARG A 360 33.09 -1.41 6.15
N LEU A 361 32.17 -0.52 5.74
CA LEU A 361 32.49 0.50 4.75
C LEU A 361 33.28 1.64 5.39
N SER A 362 34.32 2.10 4.71
CA SER A 362 35.14 3.23 5.12
C SER A 362 35.02 4.41 4.15
N GLY A 363 35.41 5.59 4.61
CA GLY A 363 35.37 6.82 3.82
C GLY A 363 34.02 7.51 3.80
N GLU A 364 33.90 8.60 3.04
CA GLU A 364 32.71 9.41 2.95
C GLU A 364 31.67 8.85 1.95
N GLY A 365 30.41 9.23 2.12
CA GLY A 365 29.34 8.91 1.19
C GLY A 365 28.70 7.55 1.41
N ASN A 366 28.91 6.93 2.58
CA ASN A 366 28.25 5.70 2.95
C ASN A 366 26.94 5.99 3.69
N PHE A 367 25.87 5.28 3.32
CA PHE A 367 24.54 5.43 3.91
C PHE A 367 23.95 4.08 4.26
N HIS A 368 23.30 4.01 5.42
CA HIS A 368 22.44 2.90 5.82
C HIS A 368 20.97 3.35 5.74
N LEU A 369 20.09 2.47 5.25
CA LEU A 369 18.63 2.70 5.22
C LEU A 369 17.89 1.45 5.67
N SER A 370 17.18 1.57 6.79
CA SER A 370 16.29 0.51 7.27
C SER A 370 15.12 1.07 8.06
N THR A 371 14.18 0.19 8.43
CA THR A 371 13.05 0.53 9.29
C THR A 371 13.45 0.78 10.75
N LEU A 372 14.72 0.62 11.12
CA LEU A 372 15.25 1.02 12.43
C LEU A 372 15.49 2.53 12.55
N MET A 373 15.41 3.27 11.46
CA MET A 373 15.36 4.72 11.47
C MET A 373 13.90 5.19 11.52
N TYR A 374 13.58 6.21 12.29
CA TYR A 374 12.25 6.81 12.26
C TYR A 374 11.97 7.54 10.92
N PRO A 375 10.70 7.72 10.51
CA PRO A 375 10.35 8.24 9.17
C PRO A 375 11.02 9.58 8.80
N ALA A 376 11.04 10.55 9.71
CA ALA A 376 11.65 11.85 9.43
C ALA A 376 13.18 11.74 9.18
N HIS A 377 13.88 10.87 9.92
CA HIS A 377 15.30 10.59 9.69
C HIS A 377 15.54 9.95 8.31
N ARG A 378 14.74 8.92 7.95
CA ARG A 378 14.85 8.29 6.63
C ARG A 378 14.64 9.29 5.49
N ARG A 379 13.67 10.22 5.65
CA ARG A 379 13.40 11.25 4.65
C ARG A 379 14.64 12.14 4.43
N ALA A 380 15.25 12.63 5.51
CA ALA A 380 16.46 13.45 5.43
C ALA A 380 17.63 12.71 4.77
N LYS A 381 17.84 11.42 5.10
CA LYS A 381 18.87 10.59 4.46
C LYS A 381 18.60 10.39 2.96
N LEU A 382 17.35 10.14 2.57
CA LEU A 382 16.98 9.98 1.15
C LEU A 382 17.17 11.27 0.35
N GLU A 383 16.90 12.44 0.93
CA GLU A 383 17.18 13.73 0.29
C GLU A 383 18.67 13.93 0.03
N GLU A 384 19.50 13.59 1.01
CA GLU A 384 20.95 13.66 0.88
C GLU A 384 21.48 12.66 -0.18
N ILE A 385 20.99 11.41 -0.18
CA ILE A 385 21.31 10.41 -1.19
C ILE A 385 20.97 10.93 -2.59
N ARG A 386 19.77 11.48 -2.79
CA ARG A 386 19.35 12.06 -4.09
C ARG A 386 20.26 13.22 -4.51
N ARG A 387 20.61 14.08 -3.57
CA ARG A 387 21.53 15.21 -3.83
C ARG A 387 22.90 14.73 -4.29
N ARG A 388 23.47 13.71 -3.61
CA ARG A 388 24.77 13.14 -3.96
C ARG A 388 24.75 12.41 -5.31
N LEU A 389 23.71 11.62 -5.59
CA LEU A 389 23.54 10.94 -6.87
C LEU A 389 23.48 11.93 -8.02
N LYS A 390 22.69 13.01 -7.90
CA LYS A 390 22.61 14.07 -8.92
C LYS A 390 23.91 14.83 -9.10
N GLY A 391 24.66 15.03 -8.02
CA GLY A 391 25.95 15.73 -8.02
C GLY A 391 27.14 14.89 -8.47
N GLY A 392 26.97 13.59 -8.75
CA GLY A 392 28.06 12.69 -9.09
C GLY A 392 29.02 12.43 -7.91
N LEU A 393 28.57 12.71 -6.66
CA LEU A 393 29.39 12.53 -5.47
C LEU A 393 29.37 11.05 -5.01
N PRO A 394 30.40 10.59 -4.25
CA PRO A 394 30.39 9.27 -3.68
C PRO A 394 29.12 8.99 -2.89
N CYS A 395 28.44 7.89 -3.22
CA CYS A 395 27.16 7.52 -2.61
C CYS A 395 26.98 6.00 -2.62
N ARG A 396 27.36 5.35 -1.51
CA ARG A 396 27.21 3.91 -1.30
C ARG A 396 26.10 3.67 -0.29
N VAL A 397 25.04 3.03 -0.73
CA VAL A 397 23.82 2.83 0.09
C VAL A 397 23.66 1.35 0.40
N ILE A 398 23.61 1.01 1.68
CA ILE A 398 23.21 -0.31 2.16
C ILE A 398 21.80 -0.21 2.70
N SER A 399 20.88 -0.97 2.11
CA SER A 399 19.47 -0.90 2.46
C SER A 399 18.83 -2.28 2.62
N THR A 400 17.75 -2.34 3.35
CA THR A 400 16.79 -3.45 3.26
C THR A 400 15.83 -3.20 2.07
N SER A 401 14.86 -4.10 1.85
CA SER A 401 13.83 -3.96 0.81
C SER A 401 13.04 -2.63 0.86
N LEU A 402 13.23 -1.82 1.88
CA LEU A 402 12.64 -0.48 2.01
C LEU A 402 12.85 0.40 0.77
N ILE A 403 13.99 0.26 0.07
CA ILE A 403 14.33 1.07 -1.11
C ILE A 403 13.70 0.52 -2.41
N GLU A 404 13.23 -0.73 -2.40
CA GLU A 404 12.70 -1.40 -3.60
C GLU A 404 11.41 -0.76 -4.09
N ALA A 405 10.56 -0.32 -3.19
CA ALA A 405 9.29 0.30 -3.52
C ALA A 405 9.24 1.77 -3.12
N GLY A 406 8.80 2.63 -4.03
CA GLY A 406 8.46 4.02 -3.75
C GLY A 406 9.62 5.00 -3.58
N VAL A 407 10.84 4.56 -3.69
CA VAL A 407 11.99 5.45 -3.59
C VAL A 407 12.51 5.81 -5.00
N ASP A 408 12.53 7.10 -5.30
CA ASP A 408 13.04 7.60 -6.58
C ASP A 408 14.53 7.89 -6.48
N VAL A 409 15.33 6.88 -6.88
CA VAL A 409 16.81 6.92 -6.93
C VAL A 409 17.30 6.19 -8.18
N ASP A 410 18.44 6.62 -8.72
CA ASP A 410 19.05 6.05 -9.93
C ASP A 410 20.54 5.78 -9.70
N PHE A 411 20.88 4.51 -9.49
CA PHE A 411 22.25 4.07 -9.28
C PHE A 411 22.87 3.46 -10.55
N PRO A 412 24.18 3.61 -10.77
CA PRO A 412 24.90 2.95 -11.88
C PRO A 412 25.05 1.44 -11.67
N ALA A 413 25.14 0.98 -10.43
CA ALA A 413 25.29 -0.44 -10.09
C ALA A 413 24.42 -0.80 -8.88
N VAL A 414 23.88 -2.01 -8.87
CA VAL A 414 23.09 -2.55 -7.76
C VAL A 414 23.59 -3.94 -7.39
N PHE A 415 23.74 -4.19 -6.11
CA PHE A 415 23.92 -5.51 -5.53
C PHE A 415 22.65 -5.91 -4.82
N ARG A 416 22.14 -7.11 -5.10
CA ARG A 416 20.92 -7.64 -4.45
C ARG A 416 21.21 -9.02 -3.88
N GLU A 417 21.02 -9.17 -2.58
CA GLU A 417 21.02 -10.48 -1.95
C GLU A 417 19.88 -11.33 -2.53
N GLU A 418 20.08 -12.65 -2.68
CA GLU A 418 19.06 -13.57 -3.19
C GLU A 418 17.68 -13.34 -2.52
N ALA A 419 16.65 -13.20 -3.32
CA ALA A 419 15.29 -12.90 -2.89
C ALA A 419 14.27 -13.53 -3.85
N GLY A 420 12.98 -13.25 -3.66
CA GLY A 420 11.98 -13.51 -4.67
C GLY A 420 12.26 -12.71 -5.95
N LEU A 421 11.84 -13.22 -7.09
CA LEU A 421 12.08 -12.58 -8.39
C LEU A 421 11.48 -11.17 -8.45
N ASP A 422 10.31 -10.97 -7.87
CA ASP A 422 9.64 -9.68 -7.73
C ASP A 422 10.52 -8.64 -7.04
N SER A 423 11.14 -9.01 -5.94
CA SER A 423 12.06 -8.16 -5.16
C SER A 423 13.36 -7.88 -5.94
N ILE A 424 13.92 -8.90 -6.63
CA ILE A 424 15.09 -8.75 -7.50
C ILE A 424 14.80 -7.70 -8.59
N LEU A 425 13.66 -7.79 -9.26
CA LEU A 425 13.27 -6.88 -10.34
C LEU A 425 12.97 -5.46 -9.82
N GLN A 426 12.42 -5.32 -8.62
CA GLN A 426 12.22 -4.01 -7.98
C GLN A 426 13.55 -3.34 -7.63
N ALA A 427 14.53 -4.09 -7.09
CA ALA A 427 15.87 -3.59 -6.86
C ALA A 427 16.56 -3.21 -8.17
N ALA A 428 16.43 -4.04 -9.22
CA ALA A 428 16.93 -3.76 -10.56
C ALA A 428 16.33 -2.48 -11.15
N GLY A 429 15.08 -2.17 -10.84
CA GLY A 429 14.41 -0.91 -11.19
C GLY A 429 15.02 0.35 -10.56
N ARG A 430 16.01 0.22 -9.67
CA ARG A 430 16.82 1.31 -9.10
C ARG A 430 18.18 1.47 -9.80
N CYS A 431 18.51 0.54 -10.71
CA CYS A 431 19.71 0.60 -11.54
C CYS A 431 19.37 1.20 -12.91
N ASN A 432 20.10 2.22 -13.33
CA ASN A 432 19.87 2.91 -14.61
C ASN A 432 18.39 3.27 -14.86
N ARG A 433 17.74 3.72 -13.79
CA ARG A 433 16.28 4.01 -13.80
C ARG A 433 15.87 4.99 -14.88
N GLU A 434 16.71 5.99 -15.13
CA GLU A 434 16.45 7.01 -16.14
C GLU A 434 16.87 6.58 -17.57
N GLY A 435 17.51 5.42 -17.72
CA GLY A 435 17.97 4.89 -19.01
C GLY A 435 19.08 5.72 -19.66
N LYS A 436 19.86 6.45 -18.86
CA LYS A 436 20.92 7.35 -19.35
C LYS A 436 22.25 6.65 -19.62
N ARG A 437 22.42 5.42 -19.12
CA ARG A 437 23.65 4.63 -19.24
C ARG A 437 23.45 3.45 -20.19
N PRO A 438 24.53 2.97 -20.83
CA PRO A 438 24.47 1.73 -21.59
C PRO A 438 24.02 0.56 -20.71
N VAL A 439 23.21 -0.33 -21.26
CA VAL A 439 22.71 -1.52 -20.56
C VAL A 439 23.86 -2.40 -20.10
N SER A 440 24.90 -2.55 -20.94
CA SER A 440 26.10 -3.35 -20.65
C SER A 440 26.92 -2.86 -19.45
N GLU A 441 26.79 -1.58 -19.07
CA GLU A 441 27.48 -0.97 -17.94
C GLU A 441 26.61 -0.92 -16.67
N SER A 442 25.33 -1.19 -16.79
CA SER A 442 24.33 -1.11 -15.74
C SER A 442 24.07 -2.50 -15.16
N ILE A 443 24.89 -2.89 -14.18
CA ILE A 443 24.93 -4.28 -13.71
C ILE A 443 24.19 -4.42 -12.38
N VAL A 444 23.28 -5.40 -12.35
CA VAL A 444 22.65 -5.90 -11.12
C VAL A 444 23.33 -7.20 -10.73
N THR A 445 24.10 -7.15 -9.65
CA THR A 445 24.83 -8.31 -9.13
C THR A 445 23.99 -9.03 -8.09
N LEU A 446 23.62 -10.28 -8.36
CA LEU A 446 22.91 -11.16 -7.43
C LEU A 446 23.92 -11.98 -6.63
N PHE A 447 23.78 -12.00 -5.31
CA PHE A 447 24.69 -12.71 -4.43
C PHE A 447 23.95 -13.43 -3.30
N ARG A 448 24.57 -14.45 -2.74
CA ARG A 448 24.13 -15.12 -1.52
C ARG A 448 24.97 -14.62 -0.37
N GLY A 449 24.33 -14.06 0.66
CA GLY A 449 25.00 -13.59 1.87
C GLY A 449 25.48 -14.71 2.79
N GLU A 450 26.20 -14.34 3.84
CA GLU A 450 26.65 -15.27 4.90
C GLU A 450 25.50 -15.75 5.76
N ALA A 451 24.58 -14.83 6.10
CA ALA A 451 23.45 -15.11 6.98
C ALA A 451 22.39 -15.95 6.28
N ALA A 452 21.76 -16.84 7.04
CA ALA A 452 20.57 -17.54 6.55
C ALA A 452 19.43 -16.54 6.32
N PRO A 453 18.70 -16.64 5.19
CA PRO A 453 17.57 -15.76 4.94
C PRO A 453 16.46 -15.98 5.98
N PRO A 454 15.73 -14.91 6.36
CA PRO A 454 14.58 -15.05 7.26
C PRO A 454 13.60 -16.10 6.75
N PRO A 455 12.96 -16.90 7.65
CA PRO A 455 12.05 -17.97 7.25
C PRO A 455 10.94 -17.53 6.29
N LEU A 456 10.45 -16.32 6.46
CA LEU A 456 9.41 -15.72 5.62
C LEU A 456 9.79 -15.64 4.13
N PHE A 457 11.07 -15.51 3.81
CA PHE A 457 11.56 -15.36 2.43
C PHE A 457 12.03 -16.68 1.78
N GLN A 458 12.12 -17.76 2.54
CA GLN A 458 12.74 -19.01 2.05
C GLN A 458 12.02 -19.59 0.84
N THR A 459 10.68 -19.62 0.83
CA THR A 459 9.89 -20.11 -0.31
C THR A 459 10.13 -19.23 -1.55
N ALA A 460 10.05 -17.92 -1.40
CA ALA A 460 10.27 -16.97 -2.50
C ALA A 460 11.68 -17.08 -3.08
N ILE A 461 12.71 -17.19 -2.22
CA ILE A 461 14.11 -17.40 -2.62
C ILE A 461 14.27 -18.74 -3.34
N GLY A 462 13.67 -19.83 -2.82
CA GLY A 462 13.74 -21.14 -3.42
C GLY A 462 13.16 -21.19 -4.84
N VAL A 463 12.01 -20.55 -5.02
CA VAL A 463 11.38 -20.41 -6.35
C VAL A 463 12.22 -19.49 -7.25
N GLY A 464 12.71 -18.37 -6.71
CA GLY A 464 13.59 -17.46 -7.45
C GLY A 464 14.84 -18.15 -8.01
N ARG A 465 15.50 -19.00 -7.21
CA ARG A 465 16.64 -19.80 -7.68
C ARG A 465 16.30 -20.72 -8.85
N LYS A 466 15.16 -21.43 -8.78
CA LYS A 466 14.73 -22.29 -9.87
C LYS A 466 14.52 -21.51 -11.17
N VAL A 467 13.94 -20.32 -11.08
CA VAL A 467 13.76 -19.45 -12.24
C VAL A 467 15.10 -18.95 -12.79
N LEU A 468 16.03 -18.54 -11.90
CA LEU A 468 17.40 -18.15 -12.28
C LEU A 468 18.20 -19.26 -12.97
N GLU A 469 17.88 -20.55 -12.71
CA GLU A 469 18.50 -21.71 -13.35
C GLU A 469 17.84 -22.07 -14.68
N GLN A 470 16.55 -21.76 -14.88
CA GLN A 470 15.75 -22.16 -16.04
C GLN A 470 15.68 -21.10 -17.15
N TYR A 471 15.84 -19.84 -16.81
CA TYR A 471 15.65 -18.72 -17.74
C TYR A 471 16.92 -17.86 -17.83
N ASP A 472 17.41 -17.66 -19.04
CA ASP A 472 18.55 -16.76 -19.30
C ASP A 472 18.18 -15.30 -19.04
N ASP A 473 16.96 -14.90 -19.42
CA ASP A 473 16.40 -13.58 -19.12
C ASP A 473 15.34 -13.66 -18.01
N ILE A 474 15.75 -13.40 -16.79
CA ILE A 474 14.88 -13.41 -15.62
C ILE A 474 13.87 -12.25 -15.58
N ALA A 475 14.06 -11.25 -16.42
CA ALA A 475 13.12 -10.14 -16.58
C ALA A 475 12.10 -10.39 -17.71
N SER A 476 12.18 -11.55 -18.38
CA SER A 476 11.19 -11.92 -19.38
C SER A 476 9.82 -12.19 -18.75
N GLN A 477 8.77 -11.98 -19.53
CA GLN A 477 7.39 -12.21 -19.08
C GLN A 477 7.16 -13.68 -18.69
N GLU A 478 7.78 -14.61 -19.43
CA GLU A 478 7.72 -16.05 -19.19
C GLU A 478 8.36 -16.42 -17.83
N ALA A 479 9.54 -15.89 -17.52
CA ALA A 479 10.23 -16.12 -16.24
C ALA A 479 9.40 -15.58 -15.06
N ILE A 480 8.82 -14.39 -15.21
CA ILE A 480 7.98 -13.75 -14.19
C ILE A 480 6.70 -14.57 -13.95
N GLN A 481 6.02 -14.99 -15.00
CA GLN A 481 4.81 -15.82 -14.89
C GLN A 481 5.13 -17.18 -14.27
N ALA A 482 6.22 -17.82 -14.67
CA ALA A 482 6.68 -19.08 -14.08
C ALA A 482 6.98 -18.93 -12.58
N TYR A 483 7.63 -17.83 -12.18
CA TYR A 483 7.89 -17.54 -10.77
C TYR A 483 6.60 -17.44 -9.96
N PHE A 484 5.66 -16.59 -10.37
CA PHE A 484 4.42 -16.40 -9.60
C PHE A 484 3.55 -17.67 -9.60
N HIS A 485 3.50 -18.40 -10.70
CA HIS A 485 2.77 -19.68 -10.75
C HIS A 485 3.34 -20.68 -9.74
N MET A 486 4.65 -20.94 -9.79
CA MET A 486 5.33 -21.83 -8.83
C MET A 486 5.17 -21.34 -7.38
N PHE A 487 5.29 -20.05 -7.16
CA PHE A 487 5.18 -19.45 -5.81
C PHE A 487 3.77 -19.67 -5.22
N LEU A 488 2.71 -19.41 -5.99
CA LEU A 488 1.34 -19.61 -5.55
C LEU A 488 0.99 -21.09 -5.38
N GLU A 489 1.48 -21.96 -6.25
CA GLU A 489 1.26 -23.41 -6.19
C GLU A 489 1.92 -24.03 -4.94
N LEU A 490 3.19 -23.71 -4.67
CA LEU A 490 3.92 -24.22 -3.50
C LEU A 490 3.31 -23.78 -2.17
N ASN A 491 2.77 -22.56 -2.09
CA ASN A 491 2.12 -22.08 -0.88
C ASN A 491 0.70 -22.64 -0.71
N GLY A 492 0.01 -22.96 -1.81
CA GLY A 492 -1.33 -23.51 -1.81
C GLY A 492 -2.43 -22.55 -1.34
N ALA A 493 -3.69 -22.97 -1.51
CA ALA A 493 -4.86 -22.13 -1.21
C ALA A 493 -4.99 -21.73 0.26
N LYS A 494 -4.55 -22.58 1.20
CA LYS A 494 -4.61 -22.31 2.63
C LYS A 494 -3.70 -21.15 3.05
N ALA A 495 -2.52 -21.03 2.45
CA ALA A 495 -1.62 -19.91 2.73
C ALA A 495 -2.13 -18.58 2.15
N GLN A 496 -2.96 -18.64 1.09
CA GLN A 496 -3.55 -17.48 0.43
C GLN A 496 -4.81 -16.95 1.17
N ASP A 497 -5.34 -17.69 2.11
CA ASP A 497 -6.36 -17.29 3.10
C ASP A 497 -5.97 -17.87 4.47
N LYS A 498 -4.83 -17.43 4.97
CA LYS A 498 -4.20 -17.93 6.22
C LYS A 498 -5.14 -17.87 7.42
N TYR A 499 -5.96 -16.82 7.46
CA TYR A 499 -6.87 -16.56 8.58
C TYR A 499 -8.26 -17.20 8.41
N GLY A 500 -8.50 -17.92 7.30
CA GLY A 500 -9.74 -18.61 7.00
C GLY A 500 -10.93 -17.66 6.87
N ILE A 501 -10.74 -16.49 6.24
CA ILE A 501 -11.78 -15.48 6.10
C ILE A 501 -12.94 -15.99 5.23
N LEU A 502 -12.62 -16.54 4.06
CA LEU A 502 -13.64 -17.03 3.13
C LEU A 502 -14.36 -18.27 3.67
N SER A 503 -13.62 -19.20 4.29
CA SER A 503 -14.24 -20.38 4.92
C SER A 503 -15.16 -19.98 6.06
N LYS A 504 -14.78 -19.00 6.87
CA LYS A 504 -15.62 -18.52 7.97
C LYS A 504 -16.93 -17.89 7.49
N ILE A 505 -16.91 -17.17 6.37
CA ILE A 505 -18.12 -16.60 5.76
C ILE A 505 -19.02 -17.71 5.18
N HIS A 506 -18.45 -18.79 4.64
CA HIS A 506 -19.24 -19.94 4.19
C HIS A 506 -19.92 -20.70 5.32
N GLU A 507 -19.27 -20.82 6.48
CA GLU A 507 -19.83 -21.47 7.67
C GLU A 507 -20.95 -20.66 8.31
N ASP A 508 -20.80 -19.33 8.35
CA ASP A 508 -21.73 -18.37 8.92
C ASP A 508 -21.81 -17.15 7.98
N PRO A 509 -22.95 -16.88 7.35
CA PRO A 509 -23.06 -15.81 6.36
C PRO A 509 -22.90 -14.39 6.93
N PHE A 510 -22.90 -14.23 8.24
CA PHE A 510 -22.84 -12.92 8.89
C PHE A 510 -21.79 -12.81 10.03
N PRO A 511 -20.57 -13.36 9.89
CA PRO A 511 -19.55 -13.37 10.95
C PRO A 511 -18.76 -12.05 10.96
N PHE A 512 -19.43 -10.90 10.97
CA PHE A 512 -18.81 -9.58 10.78
C PHE A 512 -17.71 -9.28 11.79
N GLN A 513 -17.95 -9.60 13.08
CA GLN A 513 -16.97 -9.38 14.14
C GLN A 513 -15.76 -10.28 13.96
N SER A 514 -15.98 -11.59 13.84
CA SER A 514 -14.90 -12.58 13.71
C SER A 514 -14.04 -12.35 12.48
N VAL A 515 -14.65 -11.92 11.36
CA VAL A 515 -13.91 -11.55 10.14
C VAL A 515 -13.08 -10.29 10.36
N ALA A 516 -13.65 -9.25 10.98
CA ALA A 516 -12.92 -8.01 11.24
C ALA A 516 -11.74 -8.20 12.22
N GLU A 517 -11.89 -9.12 13.19
CA GLU A 517 -10.83 -9.48 14.15
C GLU A 517 -9.71 -10.32 13.52
N ARG A 518 -10.00 -11.03 12.44
CA ARG A 518 -9.02 -11.91 11.77
C ARG A 518 -8.35 -11.28 10.55
N PHE A 519 -9.06 -10.39 9.86
CA PHE A 519 -8.54 -9.80 8.63
C PHE A 519 -7.58 -8.65 8.95
N HIS A 520 -6.30 -8.94 8.83
CA HIS A 520 -5.22 -7.95 8.93
C HIS A 520 -4.28 -8.11 7.74
N MET A 521 -4.13 -7.03 6.98
CA MET A 521 -3.20 -6.98 5.84
C MET A 521 -1.74 -7.02 6.29
N ILE A 522 -1.45 -6.45 7.46
CA ILE A 522 -0.14 -6.45 8.10
C ILE A 522 -0.25 -7.27 9.36
N ASP A 523 0.26 -8.49 9.31
CA ASP A 523 0.37 -9.40 10.46
C ASP A 523 1.79 -9.30 11.02
N SER A 524 2.04 -8.24 11.75
CA SER A 524 3.33 -8.07 12.38
C SER A 524 3.14 -7.59 13.82
N PRO A 525 3.44 -8.42 14.82
CA PRO A 525 3.41 -8.02 16.22
C PRO A 525 4.58 -7.07 16.49
N THR A 526 4.45 -5.84 16.01
CA THR A 526 5.43 -4.78 16.26
C THR A 526 4.88 -3.79 17.27
N ARG A 527 5.79 -3.24 18.07
CA ARG A 527 5.52 -2.15 18.98
C ARG A 527 6.34 -0.93 18.59
N THR A 528 5.73 0.23 18.72
CA THR A 528 6.40 1.50 18.40
C THR A 528 7.15 2.02 19.61
N VAL A 529 8.41 2.35 19.40
CA VAL A 529 9.26 3.08 20.35
C VAL A 529 9.47 4.50 19.83
N TYR A 530 9.05 5.49 20.58
CA TYR A 530 9.24 6.89 20.22
C TYR A 530 10.65 7.36 20.57
N ILE A 531 11.29 8.05 19.63
CA ILE A 531 12.67 8.49 19.75
C ILE A 531 12.69 9.99 20.07
N PRO A 532 13.13 10.40 21.29
CA PRO A 532 13.12 11.80 21.72
C PRO A 532 14.34 12.58 21.19
N LEU A 533 14.51 12.64 19.86
CA LEU A 533 15.58 13.40 19.20
C LEU A 533 15.02 14.46 18.27
N GLY A 534 15.74 15.57 18.11
CA GLY A 534 15.30 16.69 17.30
C GLY A 534 13.91 17.20 17.72
N ALA A 535 13.01 17.45 16.77
CA ALA A 535 11.63 17.86 17.07
C ALA A 535 10.82 16.76 17.79
N GLY A 536 11.24 15.50 17.73
CA GLY A 536 10.65 14.40 18.50
C GLY A 536 10.77 14.60 20.02
N ALA A 537 11.79 15.31 20.50
CA ALA A 537 11.97 15.57 21.93
C ALA A 537 10.83 16.45 22.51
N GLU A 538 10.41 17.48 21.77
CA GLU A 538 9.28 18.33 22.14
C GLU A 538 7.96 17.55 22.16
N LEU A 539 7.70 16.76 21.12
CA LEU A 539 6.49 15.92 21.02
C LEU A 539 6.42 14.88 22.15
N VAL A 540 7.55 14.25 22.47
CA VAL A 540 7.65 13.32 23.61
C VAL A 540 7.44 14.07 24.94
N GLY A 541 7.93 15.31 25.07
CA GLY A 541 7.65 16.17 26.24
C GLY A 541 6.16 16.41 26.45
N ARG A 542 5.40 16.71 25.37
CA ARG A 542 3.94 16.85 25.40
C ARG A 542 3.24 15.53 25.78
N LEU A 543 3.73 14.40 25.25
CA LEU A 543 3.22 13.07 25.60
C LEU A 543 3.43 12.77 27.09
N ARG A 544 4.61 13.08 27.66
CA ARG A 544 4.92 12.94 29.09
C ARG A 544 4.06 13.86 29.96
N ALA A 545 3.72 15.06 29.46
CA ALA A 545 2.81 15.99 30.13
C ALA A 545 1.34 15.56 30.14
N GLY A 546 1.03 14.38 29.55
CA GLY A 546 -0.32 13.81 29.57
C GLY A 546 -1.17 14.15 28.35
N GLU A 547 -0.64 14.86 27.34
CA GLU A 547 -1.39 15.08 26.11
C GLU A 547 -1.61 13.78 25.35
N ARG A 548 -2.87 13.55 24.91
CA ARG A 548 -3.30 12.32 24.20
C ARG A 548 -4.13 12.64 22.95
N SER A 549 -3.81 13.78 22.29
CA SER A 549 -4.51 14.17 21.07
C SER A 549 -4.10 13.27 19.89
N ARG A 550 -5.05 13.04 18.96
CA ARG A 550 -4.76 12.31 17.71
C ARG A 550 -3.65 12.99 16.90
N THR A 551 -3.62 14.30 16.93
CA THR A 551 -2.60 15.14 16.29
C THR A 551 -1.21 14.83 16.84
N LEU A 552 -1.05 14.79 18.18
CA LEU A 552 0.21 14.45 18.81
C LEU A 552 0.70 13.07 18.40
N PHE A 553 -0.14 12.03 18.47
CA PHE A 553 0.26 10.67 18.08
C PHE A 553 0.65 10.57 16.61
N ARG A 554 0.00 11.33 15.73
CA ARG A 554 0.36 11.39 14.31
C ARG A 554 1.71 12.04 14.08
N GLN A 555 1.98 13.16 14.75
CA GLN A 555 3.29 13.83 14.71
C GLN A 555 4.38 12.94 15.31
N LEU A 556 4.12 12.28 16.43
CA LEU A 556 5.00 11.28 17.04
C LEU A 556 5.29 10.10 16.11
N GLY A 557 4.35 9.72 15.25
CA GLY A 557 4.56 8.68 14.23
C GLY A 557 5.75 8.96 13.30
N GLN A 558 6.11 10.24 13.10
CA GLN A 558 7.31 10.62 12.33
C GLN A 558 8.63 10.33 13.08
N TYR A 559 8.55 10.13 14.39
CA TYR A 559 9.68 9.87 15.30
C TYR A 559 9.57 8.50 15.98
N GLY A 560 8.70 7.62 15.49
CA GLY A 560 8.51 6.27 15.99
C GLY A 560 9.28 5.24 15.17
N VAL A 561 9.86 4.25 15.86
CA VAL A 561 10.49 3.06 15.27
C VAL A 561 9.68 1.83 15.68
N SER A 562 9.18 1.08 14.70
CA SER A 562 8.46 -0.17 14.96
C SER A 562 9.43 -1.34 15.01
N ILE A 563 9.42 -2.06 16.13
CA ILE A 563 10.26 -3.24 16.39
C ILE A 563 9.40 -4.44 16.78
N TYR A 564 9.90 -5.66 16.54
CA TYR A 564 9.20 -6.88 16.94
C TYR A 564 9.09 -6.99 18.46
N GLU A 565 8.06 -7.69 18.94
CA GLU A 565 7.79 -7.85 20.37
C GLU A 565 8.98 -8.42 21.16
N GLU A 566 9.73 -9.36 20.57
CA GLU A 566 10.93 -9.93 21.18
C GLU A 566 12.02 -8.88 21.44
N HIS A 567 12.27 -7.98 20.49
CA HIS A 567 13.24 -6.89 20.65
C HIS A 567 12.72 -5.82 21.60
N PHE A 568 11.41 -5.56 21.56
CA PHE A 568 10.77 -4.64 22.48
C PHE A 568 10.91 -5.12 23.92
N ALA A 569 10.62 -6.41 24.18
CA ALA A 569 10.74 -7.02 25.50
C ALA A 569 12.20 -7.01 26.00
N ALA A 570 13.17 -7.24 25.11
CA ALA A 570 14.59 -7.18 25.48
C ALA A 570 15.02 -5.77 25.93
N LEU A 571 14.64 -4.73 25.18
CA LEU A 571 14.92 -3.33 25.54
C LEU A 571 14.19 -2.92 26.83
N ASP A 572 12.94 -3.36 27.03
CA ASP A 572 12.15 -3.07 28.22
C ASP A 572 12.78 -3.70 29.47
N GLN A 573 13.20 -4.96 29.38
CA GLN A 573 13.90 -5.68 30.46
C GLN A 573 15.27 -5.09 30.81
N ALA A 574 15.98 -4.55 29.83
CA ALA A 574 17.24 -3.84 30.04
C ALA A 574 17.07 -2.47 30.68
N GLY A 575 15.84 -1.94 30.76
CA GLY A 575 15.56 -0.59 31.29
C GLY A 575 15.81 0.52 30.25
N ASP A 576 15.94 0.16 28.98
CA ASP A 576 16.20 1.09 27.87
C ASP A 576 14.93 1.80 27.38
N LEU A 577 13.76 1.39 27.86
CA LEU A 577 12.46 1.98 27.53
C LEU A 577 11.79 2.60 28.76
N GLU A 578 11.28 3.80 28.57
CA GLU A 578 10.34 4.44 29.49
C GLU A 578 8.91 4.07 29.07
N ARG A 579 8.15 3.46 29.98
CA ARG A 579 6.75 3.06 29.76
C ARG A 579 5.80 4.08 30.36
N LEU A 580 4.89 4.61 29.55
CA LEU A 580 3.81 5.47 30.03
C LEU A 580 2.55 4.64 30.37
N GLU A 581 1.65 5.23 31.18
CA GLU A 581 0.40 4.56 31.63
C GLU A 581 -0.52 4.12 30.47
N ASP A 582 -0.50 4.83 29.34
CA ASP A 582 -1.26 4.51 28.15
C ASP A 582 -0.64 3.39 27.29
N GLY A 583 0.47 2.79 27.75
CA GLY A 583 1.21 1.76 27.04
C GLY A 583 2.22 2.26 26.02
N SER A 584 2.31 3.57 25.78
CA SER A 584 3.35 4.17 24.92
C SER A 584 4.75 3.90 25.48
N ALA A 585 5.71 3.68 24.58
CA ALA A 585 7.10 3.44 24.93
C ALA A 585 8.01 4.50 24.29
N ILE A 586 8.91 5.04 25.10
CA ILE A 586 9.88 6.07 24.71
C ILE A 586 11.28 5.48 24.93
N LEU A 587 12.21 5.73 24.01
CA LEU A 587 13.61 5.34 24.19
C LEU A 587 14.22 6.17 25.32
N ALA A 588 14.63 5.49 26.40
CA ALA A 588 15.28 6.10 27.57
C ALA A 588 16.80 6.26 27.34
N THR A 589 17.44 5.21 26.83
CA THR A 589 18.87 5.17 26.56
C THR A 589 19.18 5.67 25.14
N LEU A 590 19.43 6.98 25.00
CA LEU A 590 19.62 7.63 23.70
C LEU A 590 20.83 7.13 22.91
N SER A 591 21.86 6.59 23.58
CA SER A 591 23.03 5.99 22.93
C SER A 591 22.69 4.79 22.04
N LEU A 592 21.53 4.16 22.23
CA LEU A 592 21.04 3.10 21.37
C LEU A 592 20.51 3.61 20.03
N TYR A 593 20.37 4.91 19.83
CA TYR A 593 19.98 5.48 18.55
C TYR A 593 21.11 6.26 17.90
N SER A 594 21.54 5.79 16.73
CA SER A 594 22.59 6.40 15.91
C SER A 594 21.98 7.18 14.73
N GLU A 595 22.56 8.32 14.38
CA GLU A 595 22.24 9.02 13.14
C GLU A 595 22.67 8.24 11.88
N GLU A 596 23.56 7.27 12.01
CA GLU A 596 24.04 6.46 10.89
C GLU A 596 23.17 5.24 10.63
N THR A 597 22.80 4.50 11.69
CA THR A 597 22.15 3.19 11.56
C THR A 597 20.74 3.10 12.16
N GLY A 598 20.29 4.16 12.89
CA GLY A 598 19.03 4.14 13.61
C GLY A 598 19.09 3.40 14.94
N LEU A 599 17.99 2.80 15.37
CA LEU A 599 17.88 2.11 16.66
C LEU A 599 18.68 0.80 16.64
N SER A 600 19.56 0.63 17.65
CA SER A 600 20.20 -0.66 17.93
C SER A 600 19.17 -1.58 18.60
N LEU A 601 19.18 -2.84 18.18
CA LEU A 601 18.36 -3.90 18.79
C LEU A 601 19.13 -4.71 19.85
N GLU A 602 20.40 -4.41 20.06
CA GLU A 602 21.18 -4.96 21.15
C GLU A 602 20.88 -4.15 22.39
N ALA A 603 20.24 -4.77 23.38
CA ALA A 603 20.01 -4.15 24.69
C ALA A 603 21.37 -3.84 25.33
N ASP A 604 21.50 -2.66 25.95
CA ASP A 604 22.69 -2.30 26.72
C ASP A 604 22.73 -3.11 28.03
N CYS A 605 23.22 -4.35 27.95
CA CYS A 605 23.33 -5.24 29.09
C CYS A 605 24.44 -4.82 30.07
N GLY A 606 24.69 -3.53 30.23
CA GLY A 606 25.65 -2.99 31.22
C GLY A 606 27.10 -3.24 30.84
N LYS A 607 27.44 -3.19 29.57
CA LYS A 607 28.82 -3.05 29.13
C LYS A 607 29.32 -1.67 29.60
N ALA A 608 29.93 -1.65 30.77
CA ALA A 608 30.61 -0.47 31.25
C ALA A 608 31.64 -0.05 30.19
N PHE A 609 31.39 1.06 29.51
CA PHE A 609 32.41 1.74 28.75
C PHE A 609 33.41 2.32 29.77
N PHE A 610 34.50 1.62 30.01
CA PHE A 610 35.67 2.25 30.58
C PHE A 610 36.25 3.16 29.50
N VAL A 611 36.10 4.48 29.72
CA VAL A 611 36.78 5.53 28.98
C VAL A 611 38.27 5.49 29.33
#